data_c6845721dbea162f2824f377bbd84c22
#
_entry.id   c6845721dbea162f2824f377bbd84c22
#
_cell.length_a   1.000
_cell.length_b   1.000
_cell.length_c   1.000
_cell.angle_alpha   90.00
_cell.angle_beta   90.00
_cell.angle_gamma   90.00
#
_symmetry.space_group_name_H-M   'P 1'
#
loop_
_entity.id
_entity.type
_entity.pdbx_description
1 polymer ?
#
loop_
_entity_poly.entity_id
_entity_poly.type
_entity_poly.pdbx_seq_one_letter_code
_entity_poly.pdbx_strand_id
1 'polypeptide(L)'
;MQGGVLFVGSHARTARLATYDLDGHRLVGGFPFRDSERDRSSVEGVAVDEDRRLWVADGEGLCLRTFSVFGRELARVPAGQEDRRGLIGRPTGVATCGVDDELLVGVTSAGTRRHGVLIMGPTSGRSLSLRPLGDPEGFFCDARAIVLEDEEVWVLEARVPRLQVFRDGSFHYALPLPEIMGARPMAFALVPGGRVVVAWGGEQGAVLLLGPDGRVNGCLAAAGEEVGGVAHPTGILCVPGEDDRHTRVVLLDQDGSRVQVFNLEGTCYGAFVGGRLGGGELGGVGVRT
;
A
#
# COMPACT_ATOMS: atom_id res chain seq x y z
N MET A 1 8.41 5.89 -23.26
CA MET A 1 7.93 5.78 -21.86
C MET A 1 8.73 6.76 -21.02
N GLN A 2 8.09 7.77 -20.47
CA GLN A 2 8.74 8.65 -19.49
C GLN A 2 8.84 7.86 -18.19
N GLY A 3 10.05 7.71 -17.66
CA GLY A 3 10.34 6.84 -16.51
C GLY A 3 9.61 7.28 -15.26
N GLY A 4 8.73 6.44 -14.76
CA GLY A 4 8.11 6.61 -13.46
C GLY A 4 9.14 6.56 -12.33
N VAL A 5 8.88 7.27 -11.24
CA VAL A 5 9.71 7.26 -10.04
C VAL A 5 9.03 6.43 -8.96
N LEU A 6 9.72 5.39 -8.49
CA LEU A 6 9.30 4.51 -7.43
C LEU A 6 9.84 5.03 -6.09
N PHE A 7 8.96 5.23 -5.12
CA PHE A 7 9.33 5.55 -3.75
C PHE A 7 9.21 4.30 -2.88
N VAL A 8 10.28 3.93 -2.19
CA VAL A 8 10.35 2.75 -1.32
C VAL A 8 10.67 3.20 0.09
N GLY A 9 9.77 2.88 1.01
CA GLY A 9 9.96 3.12 2.44
C GLY A 9 10.68 1.98 3.14
N SER A 10 11.41 2.27 4.20
CA SER A 10 12.06 1.28 5.06
C SER A 10 11.78 1.53 6.53
N HIS A 11 11.71 0.44 7.31
CA HIS A 11 11.51 0.44 8.77
C HIS A 11 12.81 0.51 9.59
N ALA A 12 13.97 0.67 8.98
CA ALA A 12 15.25 0.64 9.69
C ALA A 12 15.34 1.68 10.82
N ARG A 13 16.33 1.50 11.72
CA ARG A 13 16.71 2.51 12.73
C ARG A 13 16.86 3.92 12.16
N THR A 14 17.07 4.02 10.86
CA THR A 14 17.00 5.23 10.07
C THR A 14 15.92 5.04 9.02
N ALA A 15 14.63 5.16 9.41
CA ALA A 15 13.53 5.13 8.45
C ALA A 15 13.84 6.09 7.30
N ARG A 16 13.77 5.59 6.07
CA ARG A 16 14.13 6.33 4.86
C ARG A 16 13.13 6.07 3.75
N LEU A 17 12.95 7.06 2.92
CA LEU A 17 12.35 6.91 1.61
C LEU A 17 13.47 6.91 0.57
N ALA A 18 13.59 5.84 -0.19
CA ALA A 18 14.52 5.73 -1.31
C ALA A 18 13.75 5.85 -2.62
N THR A 19 14.41 6.38 -3.64
CA THR A 19 13.82 6.56 -4.98
C THR A 19 14.56 5.71 -5.99
N TYR A 20 13.79 5.06 -6.86
CA TYR A 20 14.28 4.22 -7.95
C TYR A 20 13.53 4.57 -9.23
N ASP A 21 14.13 4.30 -10.40
CA ASP A 21 13.36 4.16 -11.62
C ASP A 21 12.68 2.77 -11.68
N LEU A 22 11.82 2.56 -12.66
CA LEU A 22 11.14 1.27 -12.81
C LEU A 22 12.08 0.13 -13.30
N ASP A 23 13.27 0.46 -13.75
CA ASP A 23 14.31 -0.50 -14.10
C ASP A 23 15.18 -0.88 -12.89
N GLY A 24 14.91 -0.27 -11.72
CA GLY A 24 15.57 -0.57 -10.45
C GLY A 24 16.85 0.22 -10.19
N HIS A 25 17.19 1.18 -11.05
CA HIS A 25 18.33 2.05 -10.78
C HIS A 25 17.97 3.03 -9.65
N ARG A 26 18.81 3.09 -8.65
CA ARG A 26 18.64 4.04 -7.56
C ARG A 26 18.80 5.47 -8.05
N LEU A 27 17.78 6.27 -7.85
CA LEU A 27 17.82 7.68 -8.15
C LEU A 27 18.41 8.47 -6.97
N VAL A 28 19.07 9.59 -7.27
CA VAL A 28 19.54 10.52 -6.25
C VAL A 28 18.33 11.31 -5.76
N GLY A 29 17.92 11.12 -4.51
CA GLY A 29 16.76 11.86 -3.98
C GLY A 29 16.07 11.23 -2.77
N GLY A 30 16.50 10.05 -2.33
CA GLY A 30 15.99 9.48 -1.08
C GLY A 30 16.36 10.35 0.12
N PHE A 31 15.46 10.51 1.07
CA PHE A 31 15.67 11.35 2.24
C PHE A 31 15.38 10.59 3.55
N PRO A 32 16.04 10.98 4.66
CA PRO A 32 15.73 10.42 5.97
C PRO A 32 14.31 10.88 6.37
N PHE A 33 13.59 9.97 7.01
CA PHE A 33 12.24 10.19 7.47
C PHE A 33 12.17 10.65 8.94
N ARG A 34 13.30 10.61 9.66
CA ARG A 34 13.42 10.97 11.09
C ARG A 34 13.89 12.39 11.27
N ASP A 35 13.25 13.11 12.19
CA ASP A 35 13.67 14.45 12.59
C ASP A 35 14.82 14.42 13.61
N SER A 36 14.92 13.33 14.43
CA SER A 36 15.97 13.15 15.41
C SER A 36 16.24 11.66 15.70
N GLU A 37 17.37 11.35 16.35
CA GLU A 37 17.69 9.98 16.78
C GLU A 37 16.72 9.42 17.84
N ARG A 38 15.93 10.30 18.47
CA ARG A 38 14.94 9.92 19.49
C ARG A 38 13.55 9.66 18.93
N ASP A 39 13.28 10.13 17.72
CA ASP A 39 11.99 9.93 17.10
C ASP A 39 11.87 8.50 16.57
N ARG A 40 10.88 7.78 17.04
CA ARG A 40 10.48 6.52 16.44
C ARG A 40 9.61 6.81 15.24
N SER A 41 9.95 6.24 14.12
CA SER A 41 9.18 6.36 12.87
C SER A 41 9.31 5.07 12.08
N SER A 42 8.20 4.66 11.47
CA SER A 42 8.17 3.51 10.56
C SER A 42 7.32 3.83 9.35
N VAL A 43 7.79 3.46 8.17
CA VAL A 43 7.02 3.65 6.93
C VAL A 43 6.16 2.41 6.69
N GLU A 44 4.87 2.51 6.97
CA GLU A 44 3.90 1.42 6.75
C GLU A 44 3.23 1.49 5.37
N GLY A 45 3.10 2.68 4.83
CA GLY A 45 2.53 2.93 3.52
C GLY A 45 3.00 4.24 2.92
N VAL A 46 3.05 4.29 1.59
CA VAL A 46 3.41 5.49 0.82
C VAL A 46 2.44 5.65 -0.33
N ALA A 47 1.92 6.85 -0.50
CA ALA A 47 1.15 7.24 -1.68
C ALA A 47 1.68 8.56 -2.25
N VAL A 48 1.44 8.80 -3.54
CA VAL A 48 1.83 10.04 -4.22
C VAL A 48 0.58 10.66 -4.82
N ASP A 49 0.30 11.90 -4.47
CA ASP A 49 -0.84 12.62 -5.03
C ASP A 49 -0.50 13.34 -6.36
N GLU A 50 -1.50 13.93 -6.98
CA GLU A 50 -1.40 14.64 -8.26
C GLU A 50 -0.50 15.89 -8.16
N ASP A 51 -0.46 16.53 -7.01
CA ASP A 51 0.44 17.66 -6.71
C ASP A 51 1.88 17.23 -6.43
N ARG A 52 2.18 15.94 -6.58
CA ARG A 52 3.50 15.35 -6.31
C ARG A 52 3.91 15.45 -4.85
N ARG A 53 2.96 15.38 -3.93
CA ARG A 53 3.25 15.23 -2.51
C ARG A 53 3.26 13.76 -2.15
N LEU A 54 4.18 13.40 -1.27
CA LEU A 54 4.28 12.06 -0.70
C LEU A 54 3.48 12.02 0.59
N TRP A 55 2.53 11.12 0.66
CA TRP A 55 1.77 10.81 1.87
C TRP A 55 2.34 9.53 2.46
N VAL A 56 2.73 9.59 3.72
CA VAL A 56 3.42 8.50 4.41
C VAL A 56 2.69 8.15 5.69
N ALA A 57 2.25 6.90 5.79
CA ALA A 57 1.73 6.33 7.01
C ALA A 57 2.89 6.01 7.95
N ASP A 58 3.06 6.81 9.01
CA ASP A 58 4.07 6.62 10.04
C ASP A 58 3.48 5.86 11.21
N GLY A 59 3.68 4.54 11.21
CA GLY A 59 3.07 3.67 12.21
C GLY A 59 3.63 3.86 13.61
N GLU A 60 4.94 4.03 13.79
CA GLU A 60 5.53 4.28 15.11
C GLU A 60 5.38 5.73 15.54
N GLY A 61 5.41 6.68 14.59
CA GLY A 61 5.14 8.09 14.85
C GLY A 61 3.67 8.39 15.10
N LEU A 62 2.77 7.40 14.92
CA LEU A 62 1.33 7.51 15.12
C LEU A 62 0.73 8.72 14.37
N CYS A 63 1.13 8.91 13.13
CA CYS A 63 0.67 10.03 12.31
C CYS A 63 0.74 9.72 10.81
N LEU A 64 0.00 10.50 10.05
CA LEU A 64 0.17 10.62 8.62
C LEU A 64 1.05 11.85 8.35
N ARG A 65 2.09 11.69 7.56
CA ARG A 65 3.02 12.78 7.22
C ARG A 65 2.99 13.05 5.72
N THR A 66 3.12 14.31 5.37
CA THR A 66 3.16 14.74 3.99
C THR A 66 4.49 15.40 3.69
N PHE A 67 5.11 15.01 2.58
CA PHE A 67 6.39 15.55 2.13
C PHE A 67 6.32 16.02 0.68
N SER A 68 7.16 17.00 0.34
CA SER A 68 7.50 17.22 -1.07
C SER A 68 8.34 16.05 -1.58
N VAL A 69 8.40 15.86 -2.90
CA VAL A 69 9.26 14.84 -3.53
C VAL A 69 10.76 15.05 -3.24
N PHE A 70 11.14 16.22 -2.71
CA PHE A 70 12.50 16.55 -2.31
C PHE A 70 12.78 16.33 -0.80
N GLY A 71 11.79 15.76 -0.07
CA GLY A 71 11.96 15.40 1.35
C GLY A 71 11.65 16.49 2.36
N ARG A 72 11.10 17.63 1.94
CA ARG A 72 10.62 18.66 2.88
C ARG A 72 9.28 18.24 3.45
N GLU A 73 9.17 18.10 4.77
CA GLU A 73 7.88 17.87 5.43
C GLU A 73 6.97 19.10 5.25
N LEU A 74 5.75 18.84 4.80
CA LEU A 74 4.75 19.87 4.49
C LEU A 74 3.67 19.93 5.58
N ALA A 75 3.23 18.75 6.06
CA ALA A 75 2.18 18.66 7.06
C ALA A 75 2.29 17.35 7.85
N ARG A 76 1.64 17.33 9.01
CA ARG A 76 1.50 16.15 9.87
C ARG A 76 0.08 16.11 10.43
N VAL A 77 -0.58 14.93 10.26
CA VAL A 77 -1.90 14.65 10.83
C VAL A 77 -1.68 13.60 11.93
N PRO A 78 -1.78 13.97 13.21
CA PRO A 78 -1.58 13.02 14.30
C PRO A 78 -2.70 11.99 14.35
N ALA A 79 -2.40 10.80 14.86
CA ALA A 79 -3.40 9.85 15.29
C ALA A 79 -4.19 10.51 16.45
N GLY A 80 -5.47 10.76 16.24
CA GLY A 80 -6.32 11.34 17.27
C GLY A 80 -6.61 10.33 18.35
N GLN A 81 -6.68 10.78 19.59
CA GLN A 81 -7.49 10.11 20.59
C GLN A 81 -8.94 10.18 20.08
N GLU A 82 -9.69 9.11 20.09
CA GLU A 82 -11.11 8.84 19.75
C GLU A 82 -12.03 10.01 19.32
N ASP A 83 -11.51 11.23 19.16
CA ASP A 83 -12.22 12.46 19.04
C ASP A 83 -12.14 13.03 17.61
N ARG A 84 -13.11 12.68 16.83
CA ARG A 84 -13.73 13.36 15.66
C ARG A 84 -12.85 13.93 14.50
N ARG A 85 -11.54 13.97 14.58
CA ARG A 85 -10.67 14.56 13.52
C ARG A 85 -9.30 13.89 13.37
N GLY A 86 -9.02 12.79 14.01
CA GLY A 86 -7.75 12.08 13.98
C GLY A 86 -7.85 10.67 13.43
N LEU A 87 -6.72 10.09 13.08
CA LEU A 87 -6.60 8.68 12.73
C LEU A 87 -7.02 7.80 13.92
N ILE A 88 -7.79 6.73 13.66
CA ILE A 88 -8.33 5.83 14.71
C ILE A 88 -7.25 4.92 15.34
N GLY A 89 -5.98 5.26 15.25
CA GLY A 89 -4.89 4.46 15.79
C GLY A 89 -3.62 4.51 14.94
N ARG A 90 -2.77 3.49 15.05
CA ARG A 90 -1.55 3.37 14.26
C ARG A 90 -1.89 3.26 12.77
N PRO A 91 -1.46 4.18 11.92
CA PRO A 91 -1.69 4.05 10.48
C PRO A 91 -0.90 2.87 9.92
N THR A 92 -1.55 2.09 9.04
CA THR A 92 -1.00 0.87 8.44
C THR A 92 -0.97 0.91 6.93
N GLY A 93 -1.65 1.86 6.30
CA GLY A 93 -1.66 2.05 4.86
C GLY A 93 -2.23 3.42 4.51
N VAL A 94 -1.88 3.91 3.34
CA VAL A 94 -2.36 5.18 2.80
C VAL A 94 -2.53 5.07 1.29
N ALA A 95 -3.59 5.68 0.77
CA ALA A 95 -3.82 5.85 -0.65
C ALA A 95 -4.34 7.26 -0.94
N THR A 96 -4.14 7.73 -2.16
CA THR A 96 -4.58 9.05 -2.62
C THR A 96 -5.27 8.93 -3.96
N CYS A 97 -6.30 9.76 -4.18
CA CYS A 97 -6.98 9.90 -5.46
C CYS A 97 -7.52 11.33 -5.61
N GLY A 98 -7.46 11.90 -6.81
CA GLY A 98 -8.16 13.14 -7.14
C GLY A 98 -9.56 12.81 -7.65
N VAL A 99 -10.58 13.45 -7.08
CA VAL A 99 -11.98 13.34 -7.54
C VAL A 99 -12.58 14.73 -7.52
N ASP A 100 -13.16 15.17 -8.64
CA ASP A 100 -13.82 16.48 -8.78
C ASP A 100 -13.00 17.67 -8.25
N ASP A 101 -11.73 17.76 -8.63
CA ASP A 101 -10.77 18.76 -8.16
C ASP A 101 -10.47 18.72 -6.63
N GLU A 102 -10.94 17.70 -5.92
CA GLU A 102 -10.61 17.45 -4.53
C GLU A 102 -9.66 16.26 -4.39
N LEU A 103 -8.58 16.45 -3.62
CA LEU A 103 -7.74 15.34 -3.20
C LEU A 103 -8.43 14.55 -2.10
N LEU A 104 -8.60 13.25 -2.29
CA LEU A 104 -9.01 12.30 -1.26
C LEU A 104 -7.81 11.51 -0.76
N VAL A 105 -7.71 11.36 0.55
CA VAL A 105 -6.68 10.56 1.22
C VAL A 105 -7.34 9.50 2.07
N GLY A 106 -7.13 8.24 1.71
CA GLY A 106 -7.61 7.09 2.47
C GLY A 106 -6.51 6.53 3.38
N VAL A 107 -6.85 6.23 4.62
CA VAL A 107 -5.91 5.69 5.61
C VAL A 107 -6.52 4.48 6.30
N THR A 108 -5.82 3.36 6.29
CA THR A 108 -6.09 2.23 7.18
C THR A 108 -5.34 2.41 8.49
N SER A 109 -5.96 2.06 9.59
CA SER A 109 -5.33 2.18 10.91
C SER A 109 -5.65 0.99 11.81
N ALA A 110 -4.67 0.60 12.63
CA ALA A 110 -4.78 -0.47 13.60
C ALA A 110 -4.82 0.08 15.02
N GLY A 111 -5.88 -0.21 15.75
CA GLY A 111 -5.95 -0.05 17.20
C GLY A 111 -5.67 -1.38 17.91
N THR A 112 -5.74 -1.39 19.25
CA THR A 112 -5.43 -2.58 20.07
C THR A 112 -6.32 -3.80 19.77
N ARG A 113 -7.55 -3.58 19.30
CA ARG A 113 -8.51 -4.65 18.95
C ARG A 113 -9.36 -4.30 17.72
N ARG A 114 -9.19 -3.13 17.14
CA ARG A 114 -10.09 -2.58 16.12
C ARG A 114 -9.29 -1.94 15.02
N HIS A 115 -9.66 -2.19 13.79
CA HIS A 115 -9.10 -1.55 12.62
C HIS A 115 -10.12 -0.57 12.04
N GLY A 116 -9.65 0.61 11.68
CA GLY A 116 -10.46 1.66 11.07
C GLY A 116 -10.00 1.99 9.67
N VAL A 117 -10.91 2.55 8.89
CA VAL A 117 -10.60 3.19 7.61
C VAL A 117 -11.20 4.58 7.60
N LEU A 118 -10.37 5.57 7.36
CA LEU A 118 -10.73 6.97 7.30
C LEU A 118 -10.44 7.52 5.92
N ILE A 119 -11.42 8.19 5.32
CA ILE A 119 -11.24 8.98 4.11
C ILE A 119 -11.25 10.45 4.50
N MET A 120 -10.26 11.19 4.05
CA MET A 120 -10.10 12.61 4.34
C MET A 120 -10.02 13.42 3.05
N GLY A 121 -10.65 14.59 3.04
CA GLY A 121 -10.41 15.64 2.06
C GLY A 121 -9.56 16.75 2.73
N PRO A 122 -8.24 16.76 2.56
CA PRO A 122 -7.38 17.72 3.24
C PRO A 122 -7.73 19.19 2.95
N THR A 123 -8.22 19.48 1.76
CA THR A 123 -8.63 20.82 1.33
C THR A 123 -10.00 21.22 1.89
N SER A 124 -10.97 20.30 1.82
CA SER A 124 -12.33 20.56 2.31
C SER A 124 -12.45 20.43 3.84
N GLY A 125 -11.50 19.77 4.48
CA GLY A 125 -11.54 19.43 5.90
C GLY A 125 -12.60 18.38 6.25
N ARG A 126 -13.17 17.70 5.24
CA ARG A 126 -14.12 16.60 5.42
C ARG A 126 -13.39 15.34 5.86
N SER A 127 -14.05 14.52 6.67
CA SER A 127 -13.56 13.19 6.99
C SER A 127 -14.73 12.23 7.16
N LEU A 128 -14.53 10.99 6.71
CA LEU A 128 -15.53 9.94 6.73
C LEU A 128 -14.89 8.64 7.19
N SER A 129 -15.41 8.05 8.26
CA SER A 129 -15.03 6.69 8.68
C SER A 129 -15.92 5.68 7.95
N LEU A 130 -15.30 4.75 7.24
CA LEU A 130 -16.02 3.68 6.56
C LEU A 130 -16.48 2.63 7.56
N ARG A 131 -17.65 2.04 7.28
CA ARG A 131 -18.23 0.96 8.10
C ARG A 131 -18.25 -0.34 7.27
N PRO A 132 -17.53 -1.38 7.70
CA PRO A 132 -17.50 -2.65 6.98
C PRO A 132 -18.82 -3.41 7.11
N LEU A 133 -19.06 -4.32 6.16
CA LEU A 133 -20.13 -5.29 6.24
C LEU A 133 -19.84 -6.33 7.34
N GLY A 134 -20.82 -6.61 8.18
CA GLY A 134 -20.82 -7.71 9.14
C GLY A 134 -20.28 -7.38 10.53
N ASP A 135 -19.91 -6.14 10.79
CA ASP A 135 -19.56 -5.68 12.13
C ASP A 135 -20.54 -4.60 12.60
N PRO A 136 -21.33 -4.85 13.68
CA PRO A 136 -22.32 -3.90 14.19
C PRO A 136 -21.70 -2.65 14.80
N GLU A 137 -20.45 -2.72 15.25
CA GLU A 137 -19.71 -1.59 15.80
C GLU A 137 -18.99 -0.77 14.75
N GLY A 138 -18.89 -1.28 13.50
CA GLY A 138 -18.32 -0.59 12.35
C GLY A 138 -16.80 -0.66 12.26
N PHE A 139 -16.18 -1.75 12.74
CA PHE A 139 -14.73 -1.96 12.67
C PHE A 139 -14.35 -3.07 11.70
N PHE A 140 -13.23 -2.86 11.02
CA PHE A 140 -12.66 -3.86 10.12
C PHE A 140 -11.92 -4.96 10.89
N CYS A 141 -11.97 -6.18 10.35
CA CYS A 141 -11.21 -7.31 10.87
C CYS A 141 -9.82 -7.39 10.26
N ASP A 142 -8.87 -6.54 10.66
CA ASP A 142 -7.52 -6.49 10.13
C ASP A 142 -7.44 -5.84 8.73
N ALA A 143 -7.83 -4.55 8.63
CA ALA A 143 -7.62 -3.75 7.42
C ALA A 143 -6.12 -3.54 7.17
N ARG A 144 -5.62 -4.03 6.04
CA ARG A 144 -4.18 -4.06 5.70
C ARG A 144 -3.79 -3.05 4.64
N ALA A 145 -4.59 -2.95 3.60
CA ALA A 145 -4.30 -2.11 2.47
C ALA A 145 -5.57 -1.39 1.99
N ILE A 146 -5.38 -0.27 1.35
CA ILE A 146 -6.42 0.56 0.78
C ILE A 146 -5.99 1.05 -0.60
N VAL A 147 -6.93 1.07 -1.53
CA VAL A 147 -6.77 1.72 -2.84
C VAL A 147 -7.97 2.61 -3.06
N LEU A 148 -7.74 3.79 -3.56
CA LEU A 148 -8.76 4.71 -4.07
C LEU A 148 -8.64 4.75 -5.58
N GLU A 149 -9.73 4.51 -6.29
CA GLU A 149 -9.81 4.60 -7.74
C GLU A 149 -11.18 5.16 -8.13
N ASP A 150 -11.18 6.25 -8.84
CA ASP A 150 -12.39 6.99 -9.19
C ASP A 150 -13.26 7.29 -7.94
N GLU A 151 -14.50 6.83 -7.92
CA GLU A 151 -15.45 6.99 -6.80
C GLU A 151 -15.43 5.82 -5.82
N GLU A 152 -14.52 4.86 -6.00
CA GLU A 152 -14.48 3.64 -5.20
C GLU A 152 -13.31 3.62 -4.21
N VAL A 153 -13.61 3.10 -3.03
CA VAL A 153 -12.62 2.81 -1.99
C VAL A 153 -12.58 1.30 -1.79
N TRP A 154 -11.43 0.72 -2.07
CA TRP A 154 -11.16 -0.70 -1.94
C TRP A 154 -10.36 -0.93 -0.67
N VAL A 155 -10.81 -1.84 0.20
CA VAL A 155 -10.16 -2.15 1.48
C VAL A 155 -9.91 -3.65 1.57
N LEU A 156 -8.65 -4.02 1.80
CA LEU A 156 -8.25 -5.40 2.04
C LEU A 156 -8.41 -5.75 3.52
N GLU A 157 -9.19 -6.79 3.81
CA GLU A 157 -9.24 -7.42 5.11
C GLU A 157 -8.48 -8.76 5.08
N ALA A 158 -7.54 -8.92 6.01
CA ALA A 158 -6.67 -10.08 6.04
C ALA A 158 -7.19 -11.22 6.92
N ARG A 159 -7.92 -10.92 7.98
CA ARG A 159 -8.46 -11.93 8.90
C ARG A 159 -9.68 -12.66 8.34
N VAL A 160 -10.50 -11.96 7.58
CA VAL A 160 -11.55 -12.50 6.73
C VAL A 160 -11.14 -12.18 5.32
N PRO A 161 -10.47 -13.09 4.58
CA PRO A 161 -9.87 -12.79 3.29
C PRO A 161 -10.90 -12.27 2.29
N ARG A 162 -10.95 -10.96 2.12
CA ARG A 162 -11.86 -10.28 1.18
C ARG A 162 -11.38 -8.87 0.87
N LEU A 163 -11.82 -8.36 -0.26
CA LEU A 163 -11.83 -6.94 -0.55
C LEU A 163 -13.23 -6.41 -0.32
N GLN A 164 -13.37 -5.34 0.44
CA GLN A 164 -14.61 -4.59 0.55
C GLN A 164 -14.53 -3.33 -0.28
N VAL A 165 -15.58 -3.07 -1.06
CA VAL A 165 -15.68 -1.92 -1.93
C VAL A 165 -16.76 -0.99 -1.42
N PHE A 166 -16.42 0.28 -1.33
CA PHE A 166 -17.31 1.35 -0.88
C PHE A 166 -17.44 2.39 -1.99
N ARG A 167 -18.62 2.94 -2.15
CA ARG A 167 -18.91 4.07 -3.04
C ARG A 167 -19.69 5.11 -2.24
N ASP A 168 -19.35 6.38 -2.39
CA ASP A 168 -19.97 7.48 -1.60
C ASP A 168 -19.94 7.23 -0.09
N GLY A 169 -18.87 6.57 0.38
CA GLY A 169 -18.71 6.22 1.79
C GLY A 169 -19.59 5.10 2.30
N SER A 170 -20.42 4.50 1.46
CA SER A 170 -21.32 3.39 1.79
C SER A 170 -20.78 2.06 1.24
N PHE A 171 -20.98 0.97 2.00
CA PHE A 171 -20.64 -0.37 1.50
C PHE A 171 -21.39 -0.66 0.20
N HIS A 172 -20.68 -1.10 -0.83
CA HIS A 172 -21.23 -1.44 -2.13
C HIS A 172 -21.26 -2.96 -2.36
N TYR A 173 -20.09 -3.61 -2.33
CA TYR A 173 -19.98 -5.07 -2.42
C TYR A 173 -18.70 -5.57 -1.76
N ALA A 174 -18.60 -6.88 -1.62
CA ALA A 174 -17.36 -7.54 -1.19
C ALA A 174 -16.96 -8.62 -2.21
N LEU A 175 -15.66 -8.66 -2.51
CA LEU A 175 -15.04 -9.70 -3.32
C LEU A 175 -14.33 -10.68 -2.39
N PRO A 176 -14.82 -11.93 -2.25
CA PRO A 176 -14.14 -12.93 -1.45
C PRO A 176 -12.80 -13.30 -2.11
N LEU A 177 -11.77 -13.47 -1.28
CA LEU A 177 -10.46 -13.89 -1.74
C LEU A 177 -10.26 -15.37 -1.43
N PRO A 178 -9.45 -16.09 -2.24
CA PRO A 178 -9.13 -17.48 -1.96
C PRO A 178 -8.41 -17.62 -0.61
N GLU A 179 -8.78 -18.62 0.15
CA GLU A 179 -8.08 -18.98 1.38
C GLU A 179 -6.85 -19.84 1.02
N ILE A 180 -5.67 -19.37 1.45
CA ILE A 180 -4.41 -20.10 1.31
C ILE A 180 -3.97 -20.52 2.71
N MET A 181 -3.86 -21.82 2.96
CA MET A 181 -3.45 -22.36 4.25
C MET A 181 -2.05 -21.87 4.62
N GLY A 182 -1.88 -21.31 5.81
CA GLY A 182 -0.60 -20.78 6.28
C GLY A 182 -0.20 -19.43 5.68
N ALA A 183 -1.09 -18.78 4.88
CA ALA A 183 -0.84 -17.47 4.31
C ALA A 183 -2.01 -16.50 4.56
N ARG A 184 -1.71 -15.21 4.51
CA ARG A 184 -2.71 -14.14 4.65
C ARG A 184 -2.51 -13.10 3.55
N PRO A 185 -3.58 -12.50 3.03
CA PRO A 185 -3.45 -11.40 2.09
C PRO A 185 -2.84 -10.18 2.80
N MET A 186 -1.80 -9.62 2.21
CA MET A 186 -1.01 -8.53 2.79
C MET A 186 -1.16 -7.23 2.03
N ALA A 187 -1.23 -7.31 0.71
CA ALA A 187 -1.34 -6.15 -0.18
C ALA A 187 -2.09 -6.52 -1.46
N PHE A 188 -2.65 -5.53 -2.13
CA PHE A 188 -3.30 -5.68 -3.42
C PHE A 188 -3.12 -4.45 -4.29
N ALA A 189 -3.29 -4.63 -5.60
CA ALA A 189 -3.36 -3.56 -6.57
C ALA A 189 -4.48 -3.85 -7.57
N LEU A 190 -5.19 -2.80 -7.98
CA LEU A 190 -6.12 -2.87 -9.09
C LEU A 190 -5.33 -2.91 -10.40
N VAL A 191 -5.78 -3.72 -11.35
CA VAL A 191 -5.14 -3.85 -12.66
C VAL A 191 -6.17 -3.75 -13.78
N PRO A 192 -5.79 -3.37 -15.00
CA PRO A 192 -6.73 -3.17 -16.09
C PRO A 192 -7.72 -4.31 -16.30
N GLY A 193 -8.96 -3.98 -16.65
CA GLY A 193 -10.03 -4.94 -16.91
C GLY A 193 -10.79 -5.39 -15.66
N GLY A 194 -10.80 -4.61 -14.59
CA GLY A 194 -11.53 -4.89 -13.35
C GLY A 194 -10.96 -6.10 -12.58
N ARG A 195 -9.71 -6.44 -12.84
CA ARG A 195 -8.98 -7.52 -12.19
C ARG A 195 -8.18 -6.98 -11.00
N VAL A 196 -7.74 -7.87 -10.14
CA VAL A 196 -6.97 -7.53 -8.95
C VAL A 196 -5.76 -8.45 -8.82
N VAL A 197 -4.60 -7.90 -8.53
CA VAL A 197 -3.45 -8.68 -8.08
C VAL A 197 -3.40 -8.58 -6.56
N VAL A 198 -3.36 -9.73 -5.91
CA VAL A 198 -3.25 -9.81 -4.44
C VAL A 198 -2.00 -10.58 -4.06
N ALA A 199 -1.30 -10.12 -3.04
CA ALA A 199 -0.11 -10.76 -2.49
C ALA A 199 -0.43 -11.37 -1.12
N TRP A 200 -0.11 -12.66 -0.94
CA TRP A 200 -0.22 -13.40 0.31
C TRP A 200 1.15 -13.57 0.94
N GLY A 201 1.28 -13.19 2.21
CA GLY A 201 2.46 -13.46 3.03
C GLY A 201 2.25 -14.66 3.94
N GLY A 202 3.33 -15.38 4.23
CA GLY A 202 3.36 -16.59 5.05
C GLY A 202 4.10 -17.73 4.34
N GLU A 203 4.14 -18.92 4.96
CA GLU A 203 4.88 -20.08 4.42
C GLU A 203 4.44 -20.50 3.01
N GLN A 204 3.16 -20.30 2.69
CA GLN A 204 2.56 -20.57 1.39
C GLN A 204 2.31 -19.26 0.63
N GLY A 205 3.23 -18.29 0.76
CA GLY A 205 3.13 -17.01 0.11
C GLY A 205 2.93 -17.12 -1.40
N ALA A 206 2.13 -16.22 -1.97
CA ALA A 206 1.86 -16.20 -3.40
C ALA A 206 1.44 -14.80 -3.86
N VAL A 207 1.59 -14.53 -5.14
CA VAL A 207 1.01 -13.36 -5.81
C VAL A 207 0.08 -13.86 -6.90
N LEU A 208 -1.22 -13.65 -6.71
CA LEU A 208 -2.25 -14.16 -7.60
C LEU A 208 -2.95 -13.03 -8.36
N LEU A 209 -3.22 -13.25 -9.63
CA LEU A 209 -4.12 -12.45 -10.43
C LEU A 209 -5.53 -13.01 -10.30
N LEU A 210 -6.47 -12.19 -9.89
CA LEU A 210 -7.88 -12.54 -9.74
C LEU A 210 -8.71 -11.79 -10.77
N GLY A 211 -9.74 -12.46 -11.25
CA GLY A 211 -10.77 -11.87 -12.09
C GLY A 211 -11.73 -10.97 -11.30
N PRO A 212 -12.63 -10.26 -12.00
CA PRO A 212 -13.66 -9.43 -11.37
C PRO A 212 -14.62 -10.23 -10.46
N ASP A 213 -14.69 -11.53 -10.64
CA ASP A 213 -15.48 -12.46 -9.83
C ASP A 213 -14.71 -13.08 -8.65
N GLY A 214 -13.47 -12.66 -8.42
CA GLY A 214 -12.58 -13.17 -7.37
C GLY A 214 -11.93 -14.52 -7.68
N ARG A 215 -12.16 -15.09 -8.85
CA ARG A 215 -11.52 -16.35 -9.25
C ARG A 215 -10.08 -16.14 -9.65
N VAL A 216 -9.24 -17.11 -9.33
CA VAL A 216 -7.83 -17.09 -9.72
C VAL A 216 -7.71 -17.26 -11.23
N ASN A 217 -7.13 -16.26 -11.89
CA ASN A 217 -6.85 -16.24 -13.32
C ASN A 217 -5.38 -16.54 -13.64
N GLY A 218 -4.49 -16.38 -12.65
CA GLY A 218 -3.06 -16.62 -12.82
C GLY A 218 -2.29 -16.53 -11.51
N CYS A 219 -1.05 -17.02 -11.53
CA CYS A 219 -0.09 -16.91 -10.45
C CYS A 219 1.16 -16.19 -10.99
N LEU A 220 1.45 -15.02 -10.45
CA LEU A 220 2.62 -14.23 -10.84
C LEU A 220 3.88 -14.73 -10.12
N ALA A 221 3.73 -15.13 -8.86
CA ALA A 221 4.82 -15.64 -8.04
C ALA A 221 4.28 -16.62 -6.99
N ALA A 222 5.07 -17.63 -6.67
CA ALA A 222 4.82 -18.57 -5.57
C ALA A 222 5.87 -18.39 -4.48
N ALA A 223 5.67 -19.05 -3.33
CA ALA A 223 6.62 -19.02 -2.22
C ALA A 223 8.02 -19.44 -2.69
N GLY A 224 9.04 -18.65 -2.31
CA GLY A 224 10.43 -18.93 -2.67
C GLY A 224 11.36 -17.77 -2.38
N GLU A 225 12.63 -18.11 -2.12
CA GLU A 225 13.68 -17.12 -1.82
C GLU A 225 14.37 -16.59 -3.08
N GLU A 226 14.27 -17.33 -4.18
CA GLU A 226 14.87 -16.96 -5.45
C GLU A 226 14.12 -15.80 -6.13
N VAL A 227 14.77 -15.14 -7.09
CA VAL A 227 14.13 -14.11 -7.92
C VAL A 227 12.95 -14.74 -8.67
N GLY A 228 11.80 -14.09 -8.60
CA GLY A 228 10.53 -14.62 -9.10
C GLY A 228 9.70 -15.37 -8.05
N GLY A 229 10.29 -15.75 -6.92
CA GLY A 229 9.56 -16.23 -5.74
C GLY A 229 9.25 -15.10 -4.76
N VAL A 230 8.41 -15.35 -3.76
CA VAL A 230 8.08 -14.40 -2.68
C VAL A 230 8.23 -15.03 -1.32
N ALA A 231 8.83 -14.29 -0.38
CA ALA A 231 8.99 -14.73 1.00
C ALA A 231 7.99 -14.02 1.92
N HIS A 232 7.98 -12.69 1.94
CA HIS A 232 7.05 -11.89 2.75
C HIS A 232 6.62 -10.61 2.01
N PRO A 233 5.69 -10.71 1.06
CA PRO A 233 5.24 -9.54 0.32
C PRO A 233 4.44 -8.60 1.24
N THR A 234 4.79 -7.31 1.26
CA THR A 234 4.17 -6.29 2.13
C THR A 234 3.60 -5.12 1.36
N GLY A 235 3.98 -4.93 0.11
CA GLY A 235 3.48 -3.87 -0.75
C GLY A 235 3.42 -4.30 -2.20
N ILE A 236 2.41 -3.82 -2.90
CA ILE A 236 2.22 -4.10 -4.32
C ILE A 236 1.60 -2.87 -4.99
N LEU A 237 2.00 -2.63 -6.22
CA LEU A 237 1.37 -1.62 -7.05
C LEU A 237 1.36 -2.07 -8.50
N CYS A 238 0.46 -1.49 -9.27
CA CYS A 238 0.34 -1.70 -10.70
C CYS A 238 0.71 -0.43 -11.45
N VAL A 239 1.51 -0.59 -12.49
CA VAL A 239 1.76 0.45 -13.50
C VAL A 239 1.14 -0.06 -14.80
N PRO A 240 -0.03 0.47 -15.20
CA PRO A 240 -0.73 0.01 -16.38
C PRO A 240 0.12 0.16 -17.65
N GLY A 241 0.08 -0.84 -18.52
CA GLY A 241 0.66 -0.85 -19.84
C GLY A 241 -0.42 -1.05 -20.92
N GLU A 242 -0.02 -1.15 -22.17
CA GLU A 242 -0.93 -1.36 -23.30
C GLU A 242 -1.66 -2.70 -23.24
N ASP A 243 -1.04 -3.71 -22.62
CA ASP A 243 -1.55 -5.06 -22.44
C ASP A 243 -0.96 -5.72 -21.17
N ASP A 244 -1.29 -6.98 -20.92
CA ASP A 244 -0.81 -7.75 -19.77
C ASP A 244 0.70 -7.93 -19.75
N ARG A 245 1.32 -8.02 -20.91
CA ARG A 245 2.77 -8.16 -21.05
C ARG A 245 3.51 -6.87 -20.72
N HIS A 246 2.90 -5.73 -21.01
CA HIS A 246 3.49 -4.41 -20.78
C HIS A 246 3.07 -3.79 -19.44
N THR A 247 2.00 -4.28 -18.82
CA THR A 247 1.62 -3.89 -17.47
C THR A 247 2.67 -4.38 -16.48
N ARG A 248 3.11 -3.51 -15.58
CA ARG A 248 4.11 -3.83 -14.55
C ARG A 248 3.46 -3.92 -13.19
N VAL A 249 3.73 -5.01 -12.51
CA VAL A 249 3.39 -5.23 -11.10
C VAL A 249 4.69 -5.14 -10.30
N VAL A 250 4.79 -4.12 -9.47
CA VAL A 250 5.94 -3.91 -8.59
C VAL A 250 5.59 -4.46 -7.21
N LEU A 251 6.39 -5.41 -6.74
CA LEU A 251 6.19 -6.12 -5.49
C LEU A 251 7.30 -5.80 -4.51
N LEU A 252 6.93 -5.43 -3.30
CA LEU A 252 7.83 -5.26 -2.18
C LEU A 252 7.88 -6.55 -1.37
N ASP A 253 9.01 -7.23 -1.35
CA ASP A 253 9.23 -8.47 -0.63
C ASP A 253 10.19 -8.22 0.54
N GLN A 254 9.61 -8.12 1.74
CA GLN A 254 10.31 -7.66 2.95
C GLN A 254 11.42 -8.61 3.37
N ASP A 255 11.14 -9.90 3.54
CA ASP A 255 12.13 -10.88 3.99
C ASP A 255 13.22 -11.10 2.94
N GLY A 256 12.86 -10.98 1.66
CA GLY A 256 13.84 -10.92 0.57
C GLY A 256 14.62 -9.60 0.50
N SER A 257 14.23 -8.57 1.30
CA SER A 257 14.80 -7.22 1.26
C SER A 257 14.93 -6.67 -0.17
N ARG A 258 13.94 -6.94 -1.01
CA ARG A 258 13.97 -6.69 -2.45
C ARG A 258 12.66 -6.12 -2.97
N VAL A 259 12.77 -5.44 -4.09
CA VAL A 259 11.66 -5.06 -4.94
C VAL A 259 11.74 -5.90 -6.21
N GLN A 260 10.66 -6.53 -6.60
CA GLN A 260 10.58 -7.34 -7.82
C GLN A 260 9.57 -6.73 -8.77
N VAL A 261 9.82 -6.89 -10.06
CA VAL A 261 8.94 -6.39 -11.13
C VAL A 261 8.47 -7.57 -11.98
N PHE A 262 7.15 -7.72 -12.08
CA PHE A 262 6.49 -8.74 -12.88
C PHE A 262 5.62 -8.10 -13.96
N ASN A 263 5.21 -8.88 -14.95
CA ASN A 263 4.05 -8.57 -15.76
C ASN A 263 2.84 -9.41 -15.31
N LEU A 264 1.68 -9.19 -15.91
CA LEU A 264 0.47 -9.95 -15.57
C LEU A 264 0.46 -11.38 -16.12
N GLU A 265 1.42 -11.74 -16.99
CA GLU A 265 1.64 -13.13 -17.45
C GLU A 265 2.52 -13.93 -16.48
N GLY A 266 3.03 -13.30 -15.39
CA GLY A 266 3.90 -13.94 -14.39
C GLY A 266 5.39 -13.92 -14.74
N THR A 267 5.81 -13.18 -15.78
CA THR A 267 7.23 -13.03 -16.08
C THR A 267 7.87 -12.07 -15.10
N CYS A 268 8.86 -12.51 -14.33
CA CYS A 268 9.70 -11.67 -13.50
C CYS A 268 10.81 -11.03 -14.34
N TYR A 269 10.86 -9.71 -14.38
CA TYR A 269 11.90 -8.95 -15.09
C TYR A 269 13.18 -8.80 -14.28
N GLY A 270 13.14 -9.11 -13.00
CA GLY A 270 14.27 -9.04 -12.09
C GLY A 270 13.89 -8.52 -10.72
N ALA A 271 14.87 -8.52 -9.85
CA ALA A 271 14.79 -7.96 -8.51
C ALA A 271 15.92 -6.95 -8.34
N PHE A 272 15.62 -5.83 -7.71
CA PHE A 272 16.63 -4.94 -7.20
C PHE A 272 16.56 -4.89 -5.68
N VAL A 273 17.72 -5.08 -5.09
CA VAL A 273 17.89 -4.96 -3.65
C VAL A 273 18.16 -3.49 -3.38
N GLY A 274 17.41 -2.89 -2.48
CA GLY A 274 17.77 -1.57 -1.97
C GLY A 274 19.17 -1.69 -1.41
N GLY A 275 20.19 -1.16 -2.11
CA GLY A 275 21.59 -1.30 -1.71
C GLY A 275 21.74 -0.93 -0.25
N ARG A 276 22.16 -1.85 0.60
CA ARG A 276 22.21 -1.84 2.06
C ARG A 276 21.58 -0.58 2.69
N LEU A 277 20.27 -0.52 2.68
CA LEU A 277 19.53 0.34 3.59
C LEU A 277 19.73 -0.32 4.96
N GLY A 278 20.91 -0.16 5.54
CA GLY A 278 21.35 -0.56 6.86
C GLY A 278 20.50 -1.61 7.59
N GLY A 279 20.31 -2.81 7.03
CA GLY A 279 19.66 -3.94 7.71
C GLY A 279 18.22 -3.70 8.19
N GLY A 280 17.44 -2.87 7.52
CA GLY A 280 16.07 -2.56 7.94
C GLY A 280 15.00 -3.18 7.02
N GLU A 281 13.86 -3.45 7.60
CA GLU A 281 12.68 -3.97 6.93
C GLU A 281 12.09 -2.93 5.95
N LEU A 282 11.57 -3.40 4.81
CA LEU A 282 10.91 -2.55 3.82
C LEU A 282 9.43 -2.37 4.21
N GLY A 283 8.93 -1.15 4.22
CA GLY A 283 7.63 -0.83 4.81
C GLY A 283 6.56 -0.33 3.87
N GLY A 284 6.90 0.17 2.70
CA GLY A 284 5.89 0.70 1.79
C GLY A 284 6.44 1.07 0.43
N VAL A 285 5.60 1.02 -0.57
CA VAL A 285 5.93 1.36 -1.94
C VAL A 285 4.90 2.31 -2.52
N GLY A 286 5.36 3.35 -3.19
CA GLY A 286 4.52 4.28 -3.94
C GLY A 286 5.16 4.62 -5.28
N VAL A 287 4.36 4.73 -6.31
CA VAL A 287 4.81 5.09 -7.66
C VAL A 287 4.18 6.40 -8.08
N ARG A 288 4.97 7.12 -8.85
CA ARG A 288 4.52 8.19 -9.71
C ARG A 288 4.62 7.72 -11.16
N THR A 289 3.51 7.72 -11.86
CA THR A 289 3.43 7.60 -13.32
C THR A 289 3.65 8.93 -14.02
#